data_e58fbc5c244ec2b36e00dc9d5664cc61
#
_entry.id   e58fbc5c244ec2b36e00dc9d5664cc61
#
_cell.length_a   1.000
_cell.length_b   1.000
_cell.length_c   1.000
_cell.angle_alpha   90.00
_cell.angle_beta   90.00
_cell.angle_gamma   90.00
#
_symmetry.space_group_name_H-M   'P 1'
#
loop_
_entity.id
_entity.type
_entity.pdbx_description
1 polymer ?
#
loop_
_entity_poly.entity_id
_entity_poly.type
_entity_poly.pdbx_seq_one_letter_code
_entity_poly.pdbx_strand_id
1 'polypeptide(L)'
;MIDPSARIHPSADLERDVRIGPGSSVWHRAQVRTGARIGAECIVGRDAFIDEGVTIGDRVKIQNAALIYHGVSVEDGVFIGPNAILTNDRFPRAITRSGDLARADDWTVSPILLRRGCSIGAGAVVVAGTVVGAFATVGAGAVVTRDVPDHALVAGNPARRMGWVCFCGRRLRAAGGAPAPGDLAGDATCPSCGTPFRIDRDSCVALPEEAVL
;
A
#
# COMPACT_ATOMS: atom_id res chain seq x y z
N MET A 1 -2.12 -6.25 22.96
CA MET A 1 -0.81 -6.48 23.61
C MET A 1 0.24 -5.66 22.85
N ILE A 2 0.97 -4.80 23.56
CA ILE A 2 2.01 -3.94 22.98
C ILE A 2 3.35 -4.51 23.46
N ASP A 3 4.28 -4.74 22.53
CA ASP A 3 5.61 -5.24 22.88
C ASP A 3 6.37 -4.18 23.69
N PRO A 4 7.12 -4.58 24.76
CA PRO A 4 7.87 -3.64 25.61
C PRO A 4 8.93 -2.80 24.85
N SER A 5 9.44 -3.27 23.72
CA SER A 5 10.41 -2.54 22.90
C SER A 5 9.75 -1.55 21.93
N ALA A 6 8.41 -1.56 21.80
CA ALA A 6 7.70 -0.60 20.97
C ALA A 6 7.72 0.80 21.62
N ARG A 7 7.89 1.82 20.79
CA ARG A 7 7.89 3.23 21.20
C ARG A 7 6.56 3.87 20.88
N ILE A 8 5.76 4.15 21.90
CA ILE A 8 4.46 4.80 21.75
C ILE A 8 4.56 6.23 22.25
N HIS A 9 4.31 7.21 21.38
CA HIS A 9 4.28 8.60 21.81
C HIS A 9 3.10 8.84 22.77
N PRO A 10 3.26 9.59 23.88
CA PRO A 10 2.21 9.79 24.87
C PRO A 10 0.90 10.39 24.34
N SER A 11 0.95 11.09 23.22
CA SER A 11 -0.24 11.64 22.56
C SER A 11 -0.86 10.74 21.49
N ALA A 12 -0.34 9.52 21.28
CA ALA A 12 -0.98 8.55 20.41
C ALA A 12 -2.23 7.99 21.10
N ASP A 13 -3.28 7.78 20.34
CA ASP A 13 -4.56 7.22 20.81
C ASP A 13 -4.65 5.76 20.39
N LEU A 14 -4.49 4.85 21.34
CA LEU A 14 -4.58 3.42 21.13
C LEU A 14 -5.82 2.87 21.82
N GLU A 15 -6.76 2.35 21.05
CA GLU A 15 -7.96 1.72 21.59
C GLU A 15 -7.67 0.31 22.16
N ARG A 16 -8.71 -0.37 22.67
CA ARG A 16 -8.58 -1.71 23.25
C ARG A 16 -8.15 -2.76 22.22
N ASP A 17 -7.52 -3.82 22.71
CA ASP A 17 -7.11 -5.01 21.93
C ASP A 17 -6.13 -4.75 20.79
N VAL A 18 -5.53 -3.57 20.73
CA VAL A 18 -4.45 -3.24 19.77
C VAL A 18 -3.22 -4.10 20.07
N ARG A 19 -2.60 -4.60 19.00
CA ARG A 19 -1.32 -5.33 19.06
C ARG A 19 -0.26 -4.58 18.28
N ILE A 20 0.92 -4.42 18.89
CA ILE A 20 2.07 -3.76 18.25
C ILE A 20 3.30 -4.60 18.52
N GLY A 21 3.97 -5.01 17.43
CA GLY A 21 5.16 -5.85 17.47
C GLY A 21 6.43 -5.11 17.88
N PRO A 22 7.51 -5.89 18.13
CA PRO A 22 8.76 -5.36 18.65
C PRO A 22 9.40 -4.32 17.72
N GLY A 23 10.07 -3.34 18.31
CA GLY A 23 10.83 -2.30 17.59
C GLY A 23 9.98 -1.28 16.85
N SER A 24 8.65 -1.42 16.86
CA SER A 24 7.73 -0.50 16.15
C SER A 24 7.61 0.84 16.88
N SER A 25 7.34 1.91 16.11
CA SER A 25 7.19 3.26 16.65
C SER A 25 5.86 3.87 16.20
N VAL A 26 5.10 4.42 17.16
CA VAL A 26 3.84 5.13 16.90
C VAL A 26 4.00 6.58 17.36
N TRP A 27 3.86 7.51 16.42
CA TRP A 27 4.16 8.92 16.64
C TRP A 27 2.94 9.72 17.10
N HIS A 28 3.15 11.03 17.28
CA HIS A 28 2.20 12.00 17.83
C HIS A 28 0.82 11.91 17.20
N ARG A 29 -0.24 11.83 18.03
CA ARG A 29 -1.65 11.83 17.64
C ARG A 29 -2.04 10.81 16.57
N ALA A 30 -1.20 9.78 16.35
CA ALA A 30 -1.65 8.65 15.56
C ALA A 30 -2.78 7.93 16.32
N GLN A 31 -3.84 7.59 15.61
CA GLN A 31 -4.96 6.84 16.17
C GLN A 31 -4.94 5.41 15.63
N VAL A 32 -4.97 4.45 16.54
CA VAL A 32 -5.02 3.01 16.22
C VAL A 32 -6.23 2.42 16.91
N ARG A 33 -7.21 2.00 16.12
CA ARG A 33 -8.50 1.56 16.60
C ARG A 33 -8.51 0.10 17.05
N THR A 34 -9.60 -0.27 17.71
CA THR A 34 -9.85 -1.56 18.35
C THR A 34 -9.42 -2.75 17.47
N GLY A 35 -8.67 -3.68 18.06
CA GLY A 35 -8.29 -4.94 17.43
C GLY A 35 -7.28 -4.84 16.28
N ALA A 36 -6.83 -3.64 15.91
CA ALA A 36 -5.79 -3.47 14.89
C ALA A 36 -4.48 -4.16 15.30
N ARG A 37 -3.76 -4.70 14.31
CA ARG A 37 -2.51 -5.44 14.51
C ARG A 37 -1.41 -4.82 13.66
N ILE A 38 -0.31 -4.46 14.30
CA ILE A 38 0.88 -3.87 13.67
C ILE A 38 2.05 -4.80 13.97
N GLY A 39 2.75 -5.25 12.95
CA GLY A 39 3.90 -6.14 13.05
C GLY A 39 5.14 -5.49 13.68
N ALA A 40 6.28 -6.13 13.49
CA ALA A 40 7.57 -5.69 14.00
C ALA A 40 8.21 -4.59 13.14
N GLU A 41 9.05 -3.75 13.76
CA GLU A 41 9.87 -2.73 13.08
C GLU A 41 9.07 -1.75 12.20
N CYS A 42 7.81 -1.50 12.55
CA CYS A 42 6.95 -0.56 11.83
C CYS A 42 7.12 0.87 12.31
N ILE A 43 6.83 1.81 11.42
CA ILE A 43 6.77 3.24 11.73
C ILE A 43 5.36 3.74 11.40
N VAL A 44 4.63 4.22 12.40
CA VAL A 44 3.33 4.87 12.24
C VAL A 44 3.51 6.36 12.47
N GLY A 45 3.38 7.13 11.40
CA GLY A 45 3.61 8.57 11.38
C GLY A 45 2.58 9.35 12.20
N ARG A 46 2.88 10.62 12.41
CA ARG A 46 2.02 11.56 13.10
C ARG A 46 0.66 11.70 12.41
N ASP A 47 -0.43 11.78 13.19
CA ASP A 47 -1.81 11.94 12.70
C ASP A 47 -2.26 10.81 11.75
N ALA A 48 -1.56 9.69 11.66
CA ALA A 48 -2.02 8.55 10.89
C ALA A 48 -3.24 7.90 11.58
N PHE A 49 -4.19 7.45 10.77
CA PHE A 49 -5.38 6.75 11.23
C PHE A 49 -5.35 5.31 10.76
N ILE A 50 -5.44 4.36 11.70
CA ILE A 50 -5.53 2.92 11.45
C ILE A 50 -6.81 2.42 12.07
N ASP A 51 -7.76 2.03 11.23
CA ASP A 51 -9.10 1.67 11.63
C ASP A 51 -9.19 0.28 12.28
N GLU A 52 -10.37 -0.04 12.77
CA GLU A 52 -10.69 -1.27 13.49
C GLU A 52 -10.31 -2.52 12.69
N GLY A 53 -9.63 -3.45 13.35
CA GLY A 53 -9.30 -4.76 12.79
C GLY A 53 -8.28 -4.77 11.64
N VAL A 54 -7.73 -3.62 11.24
CA VAL A 54 -6.70 -3.52 10.20
C VAL A 54 -5.48 -4.35 10.58
N THR A 55 -4.91 -5.06 9.61
CA THR A 55 -3.68 -5.85 9.79
C THR A 55 -2.52 -5.26 9.00
N ILE A 56 -1.42 -4.99 9.70
CA ILE A 56 -0.18 -4.43 9.15
C ILE A 56 0.94 -5.43 9.43
N GLY A 57 1.63 -5.87 8.38
CA GLY A 57 2.79 -6.75 8.47
C GLY A 57 4.02 -6.08 9.08
N ASP A 58 5.18 -6.70 8.92
CA ASP A 58 6.44 -6.22 9.47
C ASP A 58 7.11 -5.17 8.57
N ARG A 59 7.95 -4.30 9.17
CA ARG A 59 8.78 -3.30 8.47
C ARG A 59 7.97 -2.37 7.56
N VAL A 60 6.71 -2.09 7.92
CA VAL A 60 5.84 -1.17 7.20
C VAL A 60 6.09 0.27 7.64
N LYS A 61 6.15 1.19 6.68
CA LYS A 61 6.28 2.63 6.96
C LYS A 61 5.00 3.34 6.55
N ILE A 62 4.23 3.78 7.53
CA ILE A 62 3.02 4.60 7.37
C ILE A 62 3.42 6.03 7.67
N GLN A 63 3.32 6.91 6.68
CA GLN A 63 3.70 8.30 6.81
C GLN A 63 2.59 9.14 7.42
N ASN A 64 2.92 10.41 7.73
CA ASN A 64 2.01 11.32 8.44
C ASN A 64 0.66 11.47 7.74
N ALA A 65 -0.41 11.49 8.54
CA ALA A 65 -1.78 11.70 8.10
C ALA A 65 -2.29 10.72 7.02
N ALA A 66 -1.69 9.53 6.92
CA ALA A 66 -2.26 8.46 6.11
C ALA A 66 -3.51 7.87 6.77
N LEU A 67 -4.55 7.58 5.98
CA LEU A 67 -5.83 7.06 6.45
C LEU A 67 -6.02 5.64 5.95
N ILE A 68 -6.07 4.67 6.86
CA ILE A 68 -6.18 3.24 6.57
C ILE A 68 -7.47 2.72 7.20
N TYR A 69 -8.50 2.55 6.39
CA TYR A 69 -9.83 2.19 6.84
C TYR A 69 -10.01 0.68 7.04
N HIS A 70 -11.07 0.32 7.75
CA HIS A 70 -11.46 -1.06 8.04
C HIS A 70 -11.51 -1.93 6.77
N GLY A 71 -11.07 -3.20 6.88
CA GLY A 71 -10.99 -4.13 5.75
C GLY A 71 -9.68 -4.05 4.95
N VAL A 72 -8.77 -3.14 5.31
CA VAL A 72 -7.43 -3.08 4.69
C VAL A 72 -6.51 -4.10 5.34
N SER A 73 -5.74 -4.81 4.50
CA SER A 73 -4.62 -5.65 4.89
C SER A 73 -3.34 -5.19 4.20
N VAL A 74 -2.27 -5.08 4.95
CA VAL A 74 -0.96 -4.60 4.48
C VAL A 74 0.10 -5.66 4.78
N GLU A 75 0.74 -6.18 3.75
CA GLU A 75 1.84 -7.13 3.89
C GLU A 75 3.16 -6.42 4.28
N ASP A 76 4.23 -7.21 4.44
CA ASP A 76 5.53 -6.73 4.91
C ASP A 76 6.18 -5.71 3.97
N GLY A 77 6.94 -4.79 4.56
CA GLY A 77 7.81 -3.87 3.84
C GLY A 77 7.10 -2.81 2.99
N VAL A 78 5.80 -2.64 3.16
CA VAL A 78 5.00 -1.66 2.42
C VAL A 78 5.32 -0.23 2.88
N PHE A 79 5.38 0.68 1.92
CA PHE A 79 5.46 2.12 2.18
C PHE A 79 4.12 2.81 1.86
N ILE A 80 3.55 3.52 2.83
CA ILE A 80 2.32 4.31 2.66
C ILE A 80 2.67 5.79 2.85
N GLY A 81 2.61 6.55 1.77
CA GLY A 81 2.99 7.97 1.72
C GLY A 81 2.10 8.88 2.56
N PRO A 82 2.56 10.10 2.87
CA PRO A 82 1.77 11.04 3.66
C PRO A 82 0.46 11.41 2.95
N ASN A 83 -0.61 11.56 3.73
CA ASN A 83 -1.97 11.84 3.25
C ASN A 83 -2.51 10.81 2.25
N ALA A 84 -1.95 9.62 2.14
CA ALA A 84 -2.55 8.55 1.34
C ALA A 84 -3.83 8.03 2.01
N ILE A 85 -4.81 7.65 1.20
CA ILE A 85 -6.13 7.19 1.67
C ILE A 85 -6.42 5.82 1.09
N LEU A 86 -6.69 4.84 1.96
CA LEU A 86 -7.13 3.49 1.59
C LEU A 86 -8.58 3.35 2.02
N THR A 87 -9.52 3.44 1.07
CA THR A 87 -10.96 3.46 1.37
C THR A 87 -11.52 2.05 1.62
N ASN A 88 -12.76 1.92 2.07
CA ASN A 88 -13.37 0.62 2.40
C ASN A 88 -14.78 0.42 1.82
N ASP A 89 -15.42 1.51 1.36
CA ASP A 89 -16.73 1.47 0.72
C ASP A 89 -16.58 1.90 -0.76
N ARG A 90 -17.02 1.02 -1.66
CA ARG A 90 -16.96 1.29 -3.10
C ARG A 90 -18.14 2.13 -3.59
N PHE A 91 -19.27 2.08 -2.87
CA PHE A 91 -20.52 2.73 -3.26
C PHE A 91 -21.14 3.52 -2.11
N PRO A 92 -20.42 4.49 -1.52
CA PRO A 92 -20.81 5.15 -0.29
C PRO A 92 -22.14 5.89 -0.44
N ARG A 93 -23.03 5.70 0.53
CA ARG A 93 -24.28 6.42 0.68
C ARG A 93 -24.52 6.76 2.14
N ALA A 94 -24.97 7.97 2.40
CA ALA A 94 -25.36 8.40 3.75
C ALA A 94 -26.77 7.91 4.13
N ILE A 95 -27.62 7.64 3.14
CA ILE A 95 -28.98 7.22 3.34
C ILE A 95 -29.32 5.98 2.51
N THR A 96 -30.24 5.15 3.02
CA THR A 96 -30.83 4.02 2.32
C THR A 96 -31.79 4.49 1.21
N ARG A 97 -32.30 3.54 0.41
CA ARG A 97 -33.33 3.83 -0.60
C ARG A 97 -34.63 4.40 -0.02
N SER A 98 -34.99 4.07 1.24
CA SER A 98 -36.15 4.61 1.96
C SER A 98 -35.93 6.02 2.52
N GLY A 99 -34.70 6.53 2.49
CA GLY A 99 -34.36 7.85 3.04
C GLY A 99 -33.86 7.83 4.48
N ASP A 100 -33.76 6.66 5.10
CA ASP A 100 -33.23 6.50 6.46
C ASP A 100 -31.71 6.59 6.48
N LEU A 101 -31.12 6.97 7.61
CA LEU A 101 -29.66 6.98 7.78
C LEU A 101 -29.12 5.55 7.60
N ALA A 102 -28.20 5.37 6.65
CA ALA A 102 -27.53 4.11 6.43
C ALA A 102 -26.66 3.73 7.65
N ARG A 103 -26.72 2.47 8.05
CA ARG A 103 -26.02 1.90 9.20
C ARG A 103 -25.06 0.80 8.76
N ALA A 104 -24.39 0.15 9.71
CA ALA A 104 -23.40 -0.89 9.42
C ALA A 104 -23.93 -2.04 8.53
N ASP A 105 -25.18 -2.40 8.66
CA ASP A 105 -25.81 -3.49 7.90
C ASP A 105 -26.26 -3.08 6.48
N ASP A 106 -26.22 -1.80 6.15
CA ASP A 106 -26.69 -1.27 4.87
C ASP A 106 -25.58 -1.18 3.79
N TRP A 107 -24.35 -1.55 4.13
CA TRP A 107 -23.23 -1.54 3.20
C TRP A 107 -22.28 -2.72 3.43
N THR A 108 -21.42 -2.99 2.47
CA THR A 108 -20.48 -4.10 2.54
C THR A 108 -19.05 -3.59 2.38
N VAL A 109 -18.17 -4.01 3.27
CA VAL A 109 -16.75 -3.73 3.20
C VAL A 109 -16.18 -4.35 1.92
N SER A 110 -15.51 -3.53 1.13
CA SER A 110 -14.73 -3.98 -0.03
C SER A 110 -13.24 -3.93 0.34
N PRO A 111 -12.60 -5.07 0.64
CA PRO A 111 -11.26 -5.09 1.21
C PRO A 111 -10.20 -4.58 0.25
N ILE A 112 -9.15 -3.97 0.79
CA ILE A 112 -7.93 -3.62 0.06
C ILE A 112 -6.80 -4.52 0.55
N LEU A 113 -6.00 -5.03 -0.39
CA LEU A 113 -4.76 -5.73 -0.10
C LEU A 113 -3.57 -4.96 -0.69
N LEU A 114 -2.65 -4.54 0.17
CA LEU A 114 -1.34 -4.04 -0.23
C LEU A 114 -0.33 -5.16 -0.09
N ARG A 115 0.18 -5.66 -1.22
CA ARG A 115 1.15 -6.76 -1.22
C ARG A 115 2.56 -6.29 -0.87
N ARG A 116 3.38 -7.24 -0.49
CA ARG A 116 4.74 -7.06 0.01
C ARG A 116 5.54 -6.04 -0.80
N GLY A 117 6.17 -5.11 -0.09
CA GLY A 117 7.11 -4.14 -0.65
C GLY A 117 6.52 -3.10 -1.60
N CYS A 118 5.20 -3.06 -1.80
CA CYS A 118 4.60 -2.01 -2.63
C CYS A 118 4.71 -0.63 -1.98
N SER A 119 4.61 0.41 -2.79
CA SER A 119 4.72 1.79 -2.34
C SER A 119 3.53 2.62 -2.81
N ILE A 120 2.85 3.25 -1.88
CA ILE A 120 1.74 4.18 -2.13
C ILE A 120 2.28 5.61 -2.02
N GLY A 121 2.20 6.38 -3.09
CA GLY A 121 2.69 7.76 -3.13
C GLY A 121 1.89 8.72 -2.26
N ALA A 122 2.50 9.86 -1.94
CA ALA A 122 1.86 10.91 -1.14
C ALA A 122 0.53 11.36 -1.76
N GLY A 123 -0.53 11.48 -0.95
CA GLY A 123 -1.84 11.93 -1.40
C GLY A 123 -2.55 10.99 -2.39
N ALA A 124 -2.04 9.78 -2.61
CA ALA A 124 -2.71 8.80 -3.45
C ALA A 124 -3.96 8.23 -2.76
N VAL A 125 -4.98 7.93 -3.56
CA VAL A 125 -6.21 7.28 -3.09
C VAL A 125 -6.30 5.89 -3.71
N VAL A 126 -6.44 4.86 -2.87
CA VAL A 126 -6.72 3.48 -3.29
C VAL A 126 -8.19 3.21 -3.02
N VAL A 127 -8.94 2.96 -4.09
CA VAL A 127 -10.38 2.71 -4.00
C VAL A 127 -10.63 1.29 -3.48
N ALA A 128 -11.62 1.15 -2.64
CA ALA A 128 -12.07 -0.08 -2.03
C ALA A 128 -12.23 -1.24 -3.03
N GLY A 129 -11.88 -2.45 -2.62
CA GLY A 129 -11.90 -3.66 -3.44
C GLY A 129 -10.71 -3.80 -4.39
N THR A 130 -9.58 -3.14 -4.12
CA THR A 130 -8.39 -3.12 -4.99
C THR A 130 -7.23 -3.88 -4.36
N VAL A 131 -6.49 -4.62 -5.17
CA VAL A 131 -5.20 -5.23 -4.81
C VAL A 131 -4.07 -4.42 -5.44
N VAL A 132 -3.09 -4.00 -4.62
CA VAL A 132 -1.83 -3.43 -5.12
C VAL A 132 -0.75 -4.50 -5.04
N GLY A 133 -0.21 -4.89 -6.18
CA GLY A 133 0.74 -5.99 -6.35
C GLY A 133 2.06 -5.76 -5.63
N ALA A 134 2.80 -6.86 -5.46
CA ALA A 134 4.10 -6.85 -4.78
C ALA A 134 5.09 -5.92 -5.51
N PHE A 135 5.81 -5.12 -4.74
CA PHE A 135 6.79 -4.13 -5.24
C PHE A 135 6.23 -3.12 -6.27
N ALA A 136 4.91 -3.06 -6.46
CA ALA A 136 4.31 -2.04 -7.29
C ALA A 136 4.49 -0.63 -6.69
N THR A 137 4.50 0.38 -7.53
CA THR A 137 4.59 1.78 -7.12
C THR A 137 3.38 2.56 -7.63
N VAL A 138 2.64 3.14 -6.70
CA VAL A 138 1.56 4.09 -6.98
C VAL A 138 2.15 5.50 -6.86
N GLY A 139 2.08 6.26 -7.93
CA GLY A 139 2.58 7.64 -7.98
C GLY A 139 1.81 8.57 -7.04
N ALA A 140 2.47 9.64 -6.60
CA ALA A 140 1.83 10.65 -5.74
C ALA A 140 0.58 11.25 -6.41
N GLY A 141 -0.49 11.46 -5.63
CA GLY A 141 -1.77 11.99 -6.11
C GLY A 141 -2.57 11.07 -7.04
N ALA A 142 -2.13 9.84 -7.24
CA ALA A 142 -2.85 8.89 -8.11
C ALA A 142 -4.15 8.39 -7.46
N VAL A 143 -5.17 8.11 -8.29
CA VAL A 143 -6.43 7.48 -7.86
C VAL A 143 -6.50 6.08 -8.46
N VAL A 144 -6.22 5.06 -7.64
CA VAL A 144 -6.20 3.65 -8.04
C VAL A 144 -7.61 3.09 -7.97
N THR A 145 -8.18 2.73 -9.12
CA THR A 145 -9.56 2.25 -9.26
C THR A 145 -9.66 0.79 -9.70
N ARG A 146 -8.52 0.12 -9.92
CA ARG A 146 -8.39 -1.27 -10.37
C ARG A 146 -7.13 -1.87 -9.76
N ASP A 147 -7.05 -3.19 -9.78
CA ASP A 147 -5.85 -3.91 -9.36
C ASP A 147 -4.60 -3.45 -10.09
N VAL A 148 -3.51 -3.42 -9.36
CA VAL A 148 -2.19 -3.03 -9.86
C VAL A 148 -1.32 -4.28 -9.90
N PRO A 149 -0.76 -4.67 -11.05
CA PRO A 149 0.13 -5.81 -11.16
C PRO A 149 1.41 -5.66 -10.32
N ASP A 150 2.04 -6.79 -9.97
CA ASP A 150 3.33 -6.80 -9.32
C ASP A 150 4.35 -6.01 -10.15
N HIS A 151 5.20 -5.24 -9.50
CA HIS A 151 6.21 -4.37 -10.13
C HIS A 151 5.67 -3.26 -11.05
N ALA A 152 4.36 -3.06 -11.18
CA ALA A 152 3.84 -1.99 -12.02
C ALA A 152 4.05 -0.60 -11.39
N LEU A 153 4.40 0.38 -12.23
CA LEU A 153 4.35 1.80 -11.91
C LEU A 153 3.03 2.37 -12.46
N VAL A 154 2.16 2.82 -11.57
CA VAL A 154 0.90 3.46 -11.95
C VAL A 154 0.83 4.91 -11.46
N ALA A 155 0.22 5.79 -12.24
CA ALA A 155 0.04 7.19 -11.88
C ALA A 155 -1.19 7.80 -12.55
N GLY A 156 -1.64 8.96 -12.06
CA GLY A 156 -2.75 9.74 -12.63
C GLY A 156 -4.10 9.48 -11.97
N ASN A 157 -5.12 10.17 -12.46
CA ASN A 157 -6.52 10.04 -12.02
C ASN A 157 -7.44 9.88 -13.25
N PRO A 158 -8.01 8.68 -13.48
CA PRO A 158 -7.72 7.42 -12.81
C PRO A 158 -6.29 6.93 -13.13
N ALA A 159 -5.70 6.17 -12.20
CA ALA A 159 -4.34 5.66 -12.35
C ALA A 159 -4.21 4.74 -13.58
N ARG A 160 -3.11 4.92 -14.32
CA ARG A 160 -2.75 4.10 -15.49
C ARG A 160 -1.33 3.60 -15.34
N ARG A 161 -1.03 2.44 -15.92
CA ARG A 161 0.31 1.87 -15.91
C ARG A 161 1.24 2.70 -16.80
N MET A 162 2.28 3.25 -16.19
CA MET A 162 3.29 4.12 -16.80
C MET A 162 4.59 3.40 -17.08
N GLY A 163 4.74 2.18 -16.57
CA GLY A 163 5.95 1.38 -16.68
C GLY A 163 6.05 0.33 -15.59
N TRP A 164 7.27 -0.08 -15.35
CA TRP A 164 7.61 -1.15 -14.43
C TRP A 164 8.79 -0.74 -13.53
N VAL A 165 8.83 -1.26 -12.32
CA VAL A 165 9.84 -0.93 -11.31
C VAL A 165 10.54 -2.17 -10.76
N CYS A 166 11.78 -2.02 -10.39
CA CYS A 166 12.57 -3.02 -9.68
C CYS A 166 12.21 -3.10 -8.19
N PHE A 167 12.67 -4.12 -7.50
CA PHE A 167 12.63 -4.23 -6.03
C PHE A 167 13.20 -3.01 -5.32
N CYS A 168 14.20 -2.35 -5.91
CA CYS A 168 14.80 -1.13 -5.37
C CYS A 168 14.00 0.15 -5.67
N GLY A 169 12.82 0.06 -6.32
CA GLY A 169 11.93 1.17 -6.65
C GLY A 169 12.35 1.97 -7.91
N ARG A 170 13.46 1.61 -8.56
CA ARG A 170 13.89 2.28 -9.81
C ARG A 170 13.08 1.76 -10.99
N ARG A 171 12.68 2.68 -11.89
CA ARG A 171 12.01 2.32 -13.14
C ARG A 171 12.93 1.46 -13.99
N LEU A 172 12.39 0.35 -14.49
CA LEU A 172 13.11 -0.57 -15.39
C LEU A 172 13.38 0.09 -16.75
N ARG A 173 14.41 -0.40 -17.44
CA ARG A 173 14.78 0.00 -18.81
C ARG A 173 14.64 -1.18 -19.75
N ALA A 174 14.04 -0.93 -20.91
CA ALA A 174 13.98 -1.87 -22.02
C ALA A 174 15.38 -2.06 -22.65
N ALA A 175 15.52 -3.04 -23.52
CA ALA A 175 16.68 -3.18 -24.38
C ALA A 175 16.91 -1.85 -25.15
N GLY A 176 18.18 -1.38 -25.18
CA GLY A 176 18.50 -0.06 -25.73
C GLY A 176 18.45 1.11 -24.74
N GLY A 177 18.11 0.85 -23.46
CA GLY A 177 18.28 1.80 -22.37
C GLY A 177 17.13 2.81 -22.17
N ALA A 178 16.08 2.79 -22.99
CA ALA A 178 14.89 3.62 -22.77
C ALA A 178 14.09 3.14 -21.55
N PRO A 179 13.35 4.03 -20.84
CA PRO A 179 12.42 3.61 -19.80
C PRO A 179 11.42 2.58 -20.34
N ALA A 180 11.25 1.45 -19.62
CA ALA A 180 10.28 0.43 -20.00
C ALA A 180 8.86 1.03 -19.98
N PRO A 181 8.16 1.12 -21.12
CA PRO A 181 6.78 1.60 -21.15
C PRO A 181 5.82 0.65 -20.44
N GLY A 182 4.61 1.11 -20.15
CA GLY A 182 3.61 0.31 -19.44
C GLY A 182 3.17 -0.95 -20.21
N ASP A 183 3.21 -0.91 -21.52
CA ASP A 183 2.82 -1.98 -22.45
C ASP A 183 4.00 -2.81 -22.99
N LEU A 184 5.21 -2.61 -22.43
CA LEU A 184 6.38 -3.39 -22.84
C LEU A 184 6.11 -4.89 -22.68
N ALA A 185 6.43 -5.66 -23.73
CA ALA A 185 6.66 -7.09 -23.64
C ALA A 185 8.11 -7.38 -24.04
N GLY A 186 8.84 -8.14 -23.21
CA GLY A 186 10.25 -8.46 -23.44
C GLY A 186 11.15 -8.27 -22.23
N ASP A 187 12.44 -8.20 -22.48
CA ASP A 187 13.42 -8.11 -21.41
C ASP A 187 13.66 -6.66 -20.99
N ALA A 188 13.84 -6.49 -19.70
CA ALA A 188 14.16 -5.21 -19.07
C ALA A 188 15.19 -5.40 -17.98
N THR A 189 15.91 -4.33 -17.64
CA THR A 189 16.95 -4.36 -16.63
C THR A 189 16.84 -3.16 -15.70
N CYS A 190 17.16 -3.37 -14.43
CA CYS A 190 17.25 -2.28 -13.48
C CYS A 190 18.54 -1.47 -13.69
N PRO A 191 18.46 -0.15 -13.94
CA PRO A 191 19.64 0.67 -14.17
C PRO A 191 20.49 0.90 -12.90
N SER A 192 19.98 0.53 -11.73
CA SER A 192 20.64 0.76 -10.44
C SER A 192 21.32 -0.50 -9.89
N CYS A 193 20.66 -1.64 -9.92
CA CYS A 193 21.18 -2.89 -9.33
C CYS A 193 21.43 -3.99 -10.37
N GLY A 194 21.19 -3.73 -11.65
CA GLY A 194 21.45 -4.69 -12.73
C GLY A 194 20.44 -5.85 -12.82
N THR A 195 19.52 -5.99 -11.87
CA THR A 195 18.57 -7.12 -11.86
C THR A 195 17.81 -7.20 -13.17
N PRO A 196 17.85 -8.36 -13.88
CA PRO A 196 17.11 -8.58 -15.10
C PRO A 196 15.64 -8.97 -14.80
N PHE A 197 14.76 -8.58 -15.71
CA PHE A 197 13.32 -8.87 -15.63
C PHE A 197 12.82 -9.35 -16.99
N ARG A 198 11.86 -10.26 -16.96
CA ARG A 198 11.00 -10.57 -18.09
C ARG A 198 9.64 -9.91 -17.83
N ILE A 199 9.23 -9.09 -18.80
CA ILE A 199 7.92 -8.42 -18.78
C ILE A 199 7.06 -9.08 -19.85
N ASP A 200 5.87 -9.50 -19.45
CA ASP A 200 4.80 -9.88 -20.34
C ASP A 200 3.66 -8.89 -20.15
N ARG A 201 2.61 -8.94 -20.98
CA ARG A 201 1.55 -7.92 -21.07
C ARG A 201 1.05 -7.41 -19.71
N ASP A 202 0.89 -8.29 -18.73
CA ASP A 202 0.34 -7.98 -17.41
C ASP A 202 1.18 -8.52 -16.25
N SER A 203 2.39 -9.00 -16.53
CA SER A 203 3.30 -9.55 -15.53
C SER A 203 4.72 -9.03 -15.70
N CYS A 204 5.42 -8.90 -14.59
CA CYS A 204 6.84 -8.53 -14.55
C CYS A 204 7.52 -9.43 -13.51
N VAL A 205 8.47 -10.23 -13.95
CA VAL A 205 9.14 -11.22 -13.10
C VAL A 205 10.64 -11.05 -13.20
N ALA A 206 11.31 -11.00 -12.04
CA ALA A 206 12.76 -11.00 -11.98
C ALA A 206 13.31 -12.35 -12.47
N LEU A 207 14.33 -12.30 -13.31
CA LEU A 207 15.03 -13.49 -13.76
C LEU A 207 16.14 -13.86 -12.76
N PRO A 208 16.44 -15.15 -12.56
CA PRO A 208 17.61 -15.56 -11.77
C PRO A 208 18.90 -15.05 -12.42
N GLU A 209 19.92 -14.74 -11.62
CA GLU A 209 21.20 -14.18 -12.10
C GLU A 209 21.92 -15.05 -13.12
N GLU A 210 21.61 -16.35 -13.19
CA GLU A 210 22.23 -17.33 -14.14
C GLU A 210 21.59 -17.31 -15.54
N ALA A 211 20.53 -16.55 -15.78
CA ALA A 211 19.79 -16.55 -17.05
C ALA A 211 20.30 -15.50 -18.08
N VAL A 212 21.41 -14.85 -17.79
CA VAL A 212 22.06 -13.89 -18.71
C VAL A 212 23.28 -14.56 -19.32
N LEU A 213 23.06 -15.41 -20.31
CA LEU A 213 24.10 -15.90 -21.23
C LEU A 213 23.97 -15.23 -22.59
#